data_dcd8cbbb176f85f78196487d9b818a11
#
_entry.id   dcd8cbbb176f85f78196487d9b818a11
#
_cell.length_a   1.000
_cell.length_b   1.000
_cell.length_c   1.000
_cell.angle_alpha   90.00
_cell.angle_beta   90.00
_cell.angle_gamma   90.00
#
_symmetry.space_group_name_H-M   'P 1'
#
loop_
_entity.id
_entity.type
_entity.pdbx_description
1 polymer ?
#
loop_
_entity_poly.entity_id
_entity_poly.type
_entity_poly.pdbx_seq_one_letter_code
_entity_poly.pdbx_strand_id
1 'polypeptide(L)'
;MVTLVDTPGADPSPDAEADGIAHEISATMAAMAALSSVSVSIVVGEGGSGGAMALAHADHVAMLRHSVFWVIGPEAGSAVLYRDPSRAAGLARAFAPTAAELVGSGFAERALPESITGVRRYILDSI
;
A
#
# COMPACT_ATOMS: atom_id res chain seq x y z
N MET A 1 -12.30 -6.07 -10.62
CA MET A 1 -11.27 -5.02 -10.70
C MET A 1 -9.93 -5.57 -10.23
N VAL A 2 -8.82 -5.26 -10.92
CA VAL A 2 -7.48 -5.62 -10.42
C VAL A 2 -6.63 -4.36 -10.37
N THR A 3 -5.94 -4.11 -9.25
CA THR A 3 -4.97 -3.02 -9.08
C THR A 3 -3.58 -3.59 -8.81
N LEU A 4 -2.57 -2.96 -9.37
CA LEU A 4 -1.15 -3.24 -9.09
C LEU A 4 -0.57 -2.00 -8.43
N VAL A 5 -0.07 -2.16 -7.21
CA VAL A 5 0.41 -1.04 -6.39
C VAL A 5 1.93 -1.01 -6.40
N ASP A 6 2.48 0.07 -6.95
CA ASP A 6 3.91 0.40 -6.92
C ASP A 6 4.03 1.93 -6.92
N THR A 7 3.99 2.53 -5.76
CA THR A 7 4.08 3.98 -5.57
C THR A 7 4.68 4.32 -4.22
N PRO A 8 5.60 5.29 -4.13
CA PRO A 8 6.13 5.77 -2.85
C PRO A 8 5.10 6.56 -2.03
N GLY A 9 3.98 6.93 -2.64
CA GLY A 9 2.91 7.72 -2.05
C GLY A 9 2.40 8.81 -2.97
N ALA A 10 1.49 9.62 -2.45
CA ALA A 10 1.02 10.81 -3.14
C ALA A 10 2.10 11.91 -3.13
N ASP A 11 2.12 12.75 -4.15
CA ASP A 11 3.00 13.91 -4.21
C ASP A 11 2.69 14.87 -3.05
N PRO A 12 3.66 15.17 -2.14
CA PRO A 12 3.47 16.06 -1.01
C PRO A 12 3.68 17.54 -1.36
N SER A 13 3.76 17.90 -2.64
CA SER A 13 4.01 19.27 -3.06
C SER A 13 2.81 20.19 -2.76
N PRO A 14 3.05 21.49 -2.52
CA PRO A 14 1.97 22.47 -2.38
C PRO A 14 1.04 22.53 -3.59
N ASP A 15 1.56 22.29 -4.79
CA ASP A 15 0.77 22.29 -6.02
C ASP A 15 -0.19 21.11 -6.07
N ALA A 16 0.27 19.89 -5.72
CA ALA A 16 -0.58 18.72 -5.62
C ALA A 16 -1.67 18.87 -4.55
N GLU A 17 -1.35 19.50 -3.41
CA GLU A 17 -2.36 19.83 -2.38
C GLU A 17 -3.38 20.86 -2.88
N ALA A 18 -2.92 21.89 -3.61
CA ALA A 18 -3.81 22.89 -4.21
C ALA A 18 -4.73 22.28 -5.30
N ASP A 19 -4.23 21.29 -6.03
CA ASP A 19 -4.98 20.53 -7.04
C ASP A 19 -5.92 19.48 -6.42
N GLY A 20 -5.89 19.32 -5.09
CA GLY A 20 -6.85 18.49 -4.35
C GLY A 20 -6.48 17.01 -4.26
N ILE A 21 -5.19 16.66 -4.21
CA ILE A 21 -4.72 15.25 -4.13
C ILE A 21 -5.37 14.46 -3.00
N ALA A 22 -5.58 15.08 -1.83
CA ALA A 22 -6.24 14.42 -0.69
C ALA A 22 -7.70 14.06 -0.99
N HIS A 23 -8.40 14.93 -1.74
CA HIS A 23 -9.76 14.66 -2.21
C HIS A 23 -9.78 13.48 -3.18
N GLU A 24 -8.87 13.44 -4.14
CA GLU A 24 -8.78 12.37 -5.13
C GLU A 24 -8.44 11.01 -4.50
N ILE A 25 -7.58 10.98 -3.49
CA ILE A 25 -7.30 9.77 -2.70
C ILE A 25 -8.58 9.26 -2.03
N SER A 26 -9.31 10.13 -1.32
CA SER A 26 -10.53 9.74 -0.63
C SER A 26 -11.66 9.35 -1.59
N ALA A 27 -11.79 10.04 -2.71
CA ALA A 27 -12.75 9.71 -3.76
C ALA A 27 -12.45 8.33 -4.40
N THR A 28 -11.16 8.04 -4.62
CA THR A 28 -10.73 6.73 -5.15
C THR A 28 -11.03 5.61 -4.14
N MET A 29 -10.75 5.80 -2.85
CA MET A 29 -11.10 4.82 -1.81
C MET A 29 -12.62 4.58 -1.78
N ALA A 30 -13.41 5.64 -1.84
CA ALA A 30 -14.87 5.52 -1.86
C ALA A 30 -15.37 4.79 -3.13
N ALA A 31 -14.76 5.05 -4.28
CA ALA A 31 -15.09 4.36 -5.52
C ALA A 31 -14.73 2.87 -5.47
N MET A 32 -13.58 2.52 -4.92
CA MET A 32 -13.16 1.14 -4.71
C MET A 32 -14.12 0.40 -3.77
N ALA A 33 -14.51 1.03 -2.65
CA ALA A 33 -15.47 0.47 -1.70
C ALA A 33 -16.87 0.27 -2.31
N ALA A 34 -17.24 1.08 -3.30
CA ALA A 34 -18.55 1.00 -3.96
C ALA A 34 -18.59 0.04 -5.15
N LEU A 35 -17.49 -0.65 -5.47
CA LEU A 35 -17.48 -1.62 -6.56
C LEU A 35 -18.48 -2.76 -6.29
N SER A 36 -19.28 -3.07 -7.29
CA SER A 36 -20.21 -4.22 -7.26
C SER A 36 -19.56 -5.53 -7.72
N SER A 37 -18.34 -5.46 -8.23
CA SER A 37 -17.54 -6.61 -8.67
C SER A 37 -16.39 -6.86 -7.70
N VAL A 38 -15.96 -8.11 -7.57
CA VAL A 38 -14.78 -8.47 -6.79
C VAL A 38 -13.58 -7.63 -7.21
N SER A 39 -12.87 -7.12 -6.21
CA SER A 39 -11.65 -6.33 -6.36
C SER A 39 -10.45 -7.05 -5.76
N VAL A 40 -9.34 -7.05 -6.49
CA VAL A 40 -8.09 -7.69 -6.09
C VAL A 40 -6.96 -6.67 -6.21
N SER A 41 -6.23 -6.43 -5.13
CA SER A 41 -5.06 -5.55 -5.11
C SER A 41 -3.78 -6.34 -4.86
N ILE A 42 -2.73 -6.04 -5.62
CA ILE A 42 -1.43 -6.67 -5.43
C ILE A 42 -0.36 -5.59 -5.30
N VAL A 43 0.29 -5.54 -4.14
CA VAL A 43 1.45 -4.69 -3.93
C VAL A 43 2.66 -5.36 -4.58
N VAL A 44 3.16 -4.77 -5.67
CA VAL A 44 4.22 -5.37 -6.49
C VAL A 44 5.61 -4.79 -6.22
N GLY A 45 5.66 -3.65 -5.53
CA GLY A 45 6.90 -2.99 -5.14
C GLY A 45 6.71 -2.20 -3.86
N GLU A 46 6.67 -0.89 -3.97
CA GLU A 46 6.43 0.00 -2.84
C GLU A 46 4.95 0.39 -2.75
N GLY A 47 4.37 0.23 -1.58
CA GLY A 47 3.02 0.69 -1.26
C GLY A 47 3.08 1.81 -0.23
N GLY A 48 3.23 3.06 -0.69
CA GLY A 48 3.41 4.23 0.18
C GLY A 48 2.13 5.04 0.40
N SER A 49 1.81 5.27 1.67
CA SER A 49 0.87 6.30 2.13
C SER A 49 -0.53 6.25 1.45
N GLY A 50 -1.18 7.40 1.37
CA GLY A 50 -2.54 7.54 0.84
C GLY A 50 -2.71 7.09 -0.61
N GLY A 51 -1.71 7.30 -1.47
CA GLY A 51 -1.75 6.86 -2.86
C GLY A 51 -1.85 5.34 -2.99
N ALA A 52 -1.05 4.61 -2.22
CA ALA A 52 -1.11 3.16 -2.17
C ALA A 52 -2.38 2.67 -1.48
N MET A 53 -2.80 3.31 -0.38
CA MET A 53 -4.02 2.95 0.35
C MET A 53 -5.27 3.05 -0.53
N ALA A 54 -5.34 4.06 -1.40
CA ALA A 54 -6.47 4.23 -2.31
C ALA A 54 -6.63 3.03 -3.26
N LEU A 55 -5.52 2.50 -3.77
CA LEU A 55 -5.51 1.37 -4.70
C LEU A 55 -5.58 0.00 -3.99
N ALA A 56 -5.10 -0.07 -2.74
CA ALA A 56 -5.12 -1.30 -1.94
C ALA A 56 -6.46 -1.52 -1.20
N HIS A 57 -7.40 -0.59 -1.31
CA HIS A 57 -8.75 -0.74 -0.75
C HIS A 57 -9.57 -1.70 -1.61
N ALA A 58 -9.39 -2.99 -1.40
CA ALA A 58 -9.94 -4.06 -2.23
C ALA A 58 -10.45 -5.22 -1.36
N ASP A 59 -11.31 -6.09 -1.94
CA ASP A 59 -11.83 -7.28 -1.25
C ASP A 59 -10.71 -8.29 -0.93
N HIS A 60 -9.73 -8.40 -1.84
CA HIS A 60 -8.58 -9.28 -1.69
C HIS A 60 -7.29 -8.50 -1.86
N VAL A 61 -6.38 -8.60 -0.90
CA VAL A 61 -5.07 -7.95 -0.95
C VAL A 61 -3.96 -8.99 -0.82
N ALA A 62 -3.02 -8.98 -1.77
CA ALA A 62 -1.79 -9.75 -1.69
C ALA A 62 -0.57 -8.85 -1.91
N MET A 63 0.59 -9.34 -1.53
CA MET A 63 1.85 -8.63 -1.68
C MET A 63 2.88 -9.55 -2.34
N LEU A 64 3.74 -9.03 -3.20
CA LEU A 64 4.93 -9.76 -3.60
C LEU A 64 5.86 -9.90 -2.38
N ARG A 65 6.62 -10.97 -2.33
CA ARG A 65 7.45 -11.34 -1.15
C ARG A 65 8.39 -10.24 -0.69
N HIS A 66 8.95 -9.47 -1.63
CA HIS A 66 9.90 -8.40 -1.36
C HIS A 66 9.28 -7.00 -1.42
N SER A 67 7.96 -6.90 -1.60
CA SER A 67 7.26 -5.63 -1.53
C SER A 67 7.09 -5.16 -0.08
N VAL A 68 6.86 -3.88 0.07
CA VAL A 68 6.64 -3.22 1.36
C VAL A 68 5.40 -2.34 1.30
N PHE A 69 4.77 -2.13 2.46
CA PHE A 69 3.63 -1.21 2.55
C PHE A 69 3.67 -0.44 3.87
N TRP A 70 3.47 0.88 3.81
CA TRP A 70 3.46 1.76 4.97
C TRP A 70 2.56 2.99 4.78
N VAL A 71 2.07 3.53 5.90
CA VAL A 71 1.26 4.76 5.92
C VAL A 71 2.12 6.01 5.73
N ILE A 72 3.36 5.99 6.26
CA ILE A 72 4.35 7.07 6.16
C ILE A 72 5.74 6.46 6.10
N GLY A 73 6.62 6.98 5.24
CA GLY A 73 8.02 6.54 5.17
C GLY A 73 8.72 6.70 6.53
N PRO A 74 9.62 5.79 6.92
CA PRO A 74 10.25 5.81 8.24
C PRO A 74 10.99 7.11 8.57
N GLU A 75 11.63 7.73 7.59
CA GLU A 75 12.35 9.00 7.74
C GLU A 75 11.39 10.14 8.07
N ALA A 76 10.33 10.28 7.27
CA ALA A 76 9.30 11.28 7.49
C ALA A 76 8.55 11.04 8.80
N GLY A 77 8.17 9.80 9.07
CA GLY A 77 7.52 9.40 10.32
C GLY A 77 8.39 9.70 11.55
N SER A 78 9.69 9.45 11.45
CA SER A 78 10.64 9.73 12.52
C SER A 78 10.79 11.23 12.78
N ALA A 79 10.85 12.04 11.73
CA ALA A 79 10.88 13.50 11.85
C ALA A 79 9.60 14.04 12.52
N VAL A 80 8.43 13.52 12.14
CA VAL A 80 7.14 13.95 12.70
C VAL A 80 6.96 13.50 14.16
N LEU A 81 7.19 12.22 14.46
CA LEU A 81 6.92 11.65 15.77
C LEU A 81 7.98 12.02 16.82
N TYR A 82 9.24 12.06 16.41
CA TYR A 82 10.36 12.22 17.36
C TYR A 82 11.14 13.52 17.16
N ARG A 83 10.87 14.26 16.08
CA ARG A 83 11.69 15.41 15.63
C ARG A 83 13.17 15.04 15.44
N ASP A 84 13.43 13.79 15.09
CA ASP A 84 14.76 13.21 14.98
C ASP A 84 14.79 12.14 13.87
N PRO A 85 15.22 12.51 12.64
CA PRO A 85 15.30 11.57 11.51
C PRO A 85 16.24 10.39 11.74
N SER A 86 17.20 10.51 12.66
CA SER A 86 18.16 9.42 12.95
C SER A 86 17.46 8.17 13.53
N ARG A 87 16.24 8.30 14.00
CA ARG A 87 15.43 7.20 14.55
C ARG A 87 14.68 6.39 13.49
N ALA A 88 14.81 6.73 12.21
CA ALA A 88 14.11 6.08 11.09
C ALA A 88 14.27 4.56 11.08
N ALA A 89 15.47 4.03 11.31
CA ALA A 89 15.71 2.59 11.34
C ALA A 89 14.95 1.86 12.47
N GLY A 90 14.75 2.52 13.62
CA GLY A 90 13.94 2.01 14.72
C GLY A 90 12.45 1.99 14.36
N LEU A 91 11.99 3.07 13.73
CA LEU A 91 10.60 3.22 13.32
C LEU A 91 10.23 2.25 12.18
N ALA A 92 11.15 2.04 11.21
CA ALA A 92 10.96 1.06 10.14
C ALA A 92 10.71 -0.35 10.71
N ARG A 93 11.46 -0.75 11.72
CA ARG A 93 11.22 -2.03 12.41
C ARG A 93 9.89 -2.07 13.16
N ALA A 94 9.48 -0.95 13.75
CA ALA A 94 8.22 -0.88 14.48
C ALA A 94 6.99 -0.88 13.55
N PHE A 95 7.11 -0.37 12.35
CA PHE A 95 6.05 -0.39 11.33
C PHE A 95 5.81 -1.78 10.75
N ALA A 96 6.82 -2.66 10.81
CA ALA A 96 6.70 -4.02 10.28
C ALA A 96 6.13 -4.05 8.84
N PRO A 97 6.77 -3.34 7.87
CA PRO A 97 6.16 -3.05 6.56
C PRO A 97 6.32 -4.16 5.52
N THR A 98 6.99 -5.26 5.88
CA THR A 98 7.27 -6.34 4.93
C THR A 98 6.04 -7.19 4.65
N ALA A 99 6.00 -7.82 3.48
CA ALA A 99 4.91 -8.71 3.10
C ALA A 99 4.62 -9.80 4.14
N ALA A 100 5.67 -10.39 4.73
CA ALA A 100 5.51 -11.44 5.74
C ALA A 100 4.83 -10.92 7.03
N GLU A 101 5.25 -9.74 7.50
CA GLU A 101 4.69 -9.09 8.69
C GLU A 101 3.25 -8.64 8.46
N LEU A 102 2.95 -8.11 7.28
CA LEU A 102 1.61 -7.63 6.94
C LEU A 102 0.62 -8.77 6.67
N VAL A 103 1.08 -9.91 6.18
CA VAL A 103 0.27 -11.15 6.18
C VAL A 103 0.03 -11.63 7.62
N GLY A 104 1.04 -11.59 8.46
CA GLY A 104 0.91 -11.97 9.88
C GLY A 104 -0.06 -11.08 10.66
N SER A 105 -0.19 -9.80 10.31
CA SER A 105 -1.14 -8.85 10.92
C SER A 105 -2.55 -8.90 10.32
N GLY A 106 -2.74 -9.61 9.20
CA GLY A 106 -4.02 -9.70 8.50
C GLY A 106 -4.32 -8.53 7.55
N PHE A 107 -3.34 -7.66 7.28
CA PHE A 107 -3.49 -6.63 6.25
C PHE A 107 -3.53 -7.23 4.84
N ALA A 108 -2.65 -8.18 4.56
CA ALA A 108 -2.64 -8.91 3.31
C ALA A 108 -2.95 -10.39 3.55
N GLU A 109 -3.60 -11.03 2.60
CA GLU A 109 -3.96 -12.47 2.69
C GLU A 109 -2.77 -13.37 2.41
N ARG A 110 -1.86 -12.93 1.53
CA ARG A 110 -0.79 -13.80 1.04
C ARG A 110 0.43 -13.01 0.57
N ALA A 111 1.62 -13.54 0.88
CA ALA A 111 2.88 -13.15 0.24
C ALA A 111 3.11 -14.05 -0.99
N LEU A 112 3.15 -13.44 -2.17
CA LEU A 112 3.31 -14.14 -3.45
C LEU A 112 4.77 -14.17 -3.89
N PRO A 113 5.21 -15.20 -4.63
CA PRO A 113 6.50 -15.17 -5.28
C PRO A 113 6.52 -14.11 -6.40
N GLU A 114 7.71 -13.57 -6.72
CA GLU A 114 7.93 -12.64 -7.84
C GLU A 114 7.83 -13.39 -9.19
N SER A 115 6.61 -13.83 -9.50
CA SER A 115 6.35 -14.54 -10.75
C SER A 115 4.97 -14.20 -11.31
N ILE A 116 4.91 -13.97 -12.60
CA ILE A 116 3.65 -13.72 -13.33
C ILE A 116 2.65 -14.88 -13.10
N THR A 117 3.14 -16.10 -13.08
CA THR A 117 2.29 -17.29 -12.86
C THR A 117 1.68 -17.29 -11.47
N GLY A 118 2.45 -16.92 -10.43
CA GLY A 118 1.95 -16.83 -9.05
C GLY A 118 0.89 -15.75 -8.89
N VAL A 119 1.16 -14.56 -9.41
CA VAL A 119 0.23 -13.44 -9.41
C VAL A 119 -1.05 -13.79 -10.16
N ARG A 120 -0.94 -14.30 -11.38
CA ARG A 120 -2.09 -14.70 -12.18
C ARG A 120 -2.96 -15.74 -11.48
N ARG A 121 -2.34 -16.75 -10.86
CA ARG A 121 -3.08 -17.78 -10.11
C ARG A 121 -3.86 -17.16 -8.96
N TYR A 122 -3.22 -16.32 -8.16
CA TYR A 122 -3.90 -15.64 -7.06
C TYR A 122 -5.11 -14.84 -7.52
N ILE A 123 -4.97 -14.05 -8.60
CA ILE A 123 -6.08 -13.28 -9.16
C ILE A 123 -7.23 -14.20 -9.57
N LEU A 124 -6.94 -15.29 -10.28
CA LEU A 124 -7.97 -16.22 -10.75
C LEU A 124 -8.66 -16.98 -9.62
N ASP A 125 -7.94 -17.26 -8.54
CA ASP A 125 -8.49 -17.93 -7.36
C ASP A 125 -9.36 -17.00 -6.49
N SER A 126 -9.21 -15.65 -6.65
CA SER A 126 -9.91 -14.63 -5.89
C SER A 126 -11.22 -14.16 -6.55
N ILE A 127 -11.43 -14.47 -7.83
CA ILE A 127 -12.62 -14.05 -8.61
C ILE A 127 -13.47 -15.25 -8.99
#